data_35244309d30b81c167e0367d3514fabc
#
_entry.id   35244309d30b81c167e0367d3514fabc
#
_cell.length_a   1.000
_cell.length_b   1.000
_cell.length_c   1.000
_cell.angle_alpha   90.00
_cell.angle_beta   90.00
_cell.angle_gamma   90.00
#
_symmetry.space_group_name_H-M   'P 1'
#
loop_
_entity.id
_entity.type
_entity.pdbx_description
1 polymer ?
#
loop_
_entity_poly.entity_id
_entity_poly.type
_entity_poly.pdbx_seq_one_letter_code
_entity_poly.pdbx_strand_id
1 'polypeptide(L)'
;MPMPTHLHAMPARALAMGLALFCSLAQAVTVEFQRVADGVYAFVGETGARTAENEGLNANIGLVVTPAGAVLIDSGATFQGARQIAEAARKVTPQPIRWVINTGGQDHRWLGNGYFQAQGTESIAHAAGEADMKNRGNDHLVGLKAVLGAKADGTVPTLPSRWLKSPDERLELGGVAFEFKHRGGAHTPGDTLVWLPQKNLLFTGDVVYVDRMLGVIPV
;
A
#
# COMPACT_ATOMS: atom_id res chain seq x y z
N MET A 1 -34.01 60.66 62.15
CA MET A 1 -32.78 60.63 61.38
C MET A 1 -32.52 59.16 60.98
N PRO A 2 -32.72 58.76 59.71
CA PRO A 2 -32.34 57.41 59.23
C PRO A 2 -30.98 57.47 58.56
N MET A 3 -30.15 56.46 58.89
CA MET A 3 -28.86 56.23 58.25
C MET A 3 -29.03 55.57 56.86
N PRO A 4 -28.19 55.91 55.85
CA PRO A 4 -28.23 55.23 54.57
C PRO A 4 -27.37 53.97 54.59
N THR A 5 -27.98 52.84 54.11
CA THR A 5 -27.32 51.56 53.85
C THR A 5 -26.67 51.58 52.49
N HIS A 6 -25.35 51.54 52.45
CA HIS A 6 -24.60 51.36 51.22
C HIS A 6 -24.52 49.88 50.85
N LEU A 7 -25.25 49.47 49.79
CA LEU A 7 -25.04 48.18 49.12
C LEU A 7 -23.82 48.28 48.18
N HIS A 8 -22.79 47.55 48.50
CA HIS A 8 -21.66 47.36 47.57
C HIS A 8 -22.01 46.29 46.57
N ALA A 9 -22.12 46.67 45.28
CA ALA A 9 -22.26 45.72 44.18
C ALA A 9 -20.89 45.10 43.86
N MET A 10 -20.78 43.80 43.98
CA MET A 10 -19.60 43.04 43.48
C MET A 10 -19.70 42.84 41.99
N PRO A 11 -18.59 43.06 41.21
CA PRO A 11 -18.59 42.78 39.78
C PRO A 11 -18.52 41.26 39.54
N ALA A 12 -19.45 40.75 38.77
CA ALA A 12 -19.42 39.40 38.27
C ALA A 12 -18.28 39.24 37.25
N ARG A 13 -17.23 38.52 37.62
CA ARG A 13 -16.17 38.08 36.69
C ARG A 13 -16.72 36.97 35.86
N ALA A 14 -17.02 37.23 34.57
CA ALA A 14 -17.32 36.24 33.60
C ALA A 14 -16.05 35.44 33.29
N LEU A 15 -16.04 34.17 33.73
CA LEU A 15 -14.99 33.20 33.38
C LEU A 15 -15.26 32.69 31.97
N ALA A 16 -14.62 33.27 30.96
CA ALA A 16 -14.64 32.76 29.60
C ALA A 16 -13.78 31.48 29.54
N MET A 17 -14.42 30.34 29.61
CA MET A 17 -13.80 29.03 29.41
C MET A 17 -13.61 28.80 27.90
N GLY A 18 -12.42 29.13 27.40
CA GLY A 18 -12.02 28.86 26.01
C GLY A 18 -11.92 27.36 25.80
N LEU A 19 -12.88 26.81 25.06
CA LEU A 19 -12.85 25.42 24.57
C LEU A 19 -11.82 25.34 23.44
N ALA A 20 -10.57 24.99 23.77
CA ALA A 20 -9.55 24.66 22.78
C ALA A 20 -9.97 23.35 22.11
N LEU A 21 -10.55 23.42 20.90
CA LEU A 21 -10.68 22.25 20.02
C LEU A 21 -9.25 21.82 19.62
N PHE A 22 -8.75 20.79 20.29
CA PHE A 22 -7.65 20.01 19.78
C PHE A 22 -8.17 19.18 18.59
N CYS A 23 -8.11 19.75 17.37
CA CYS A 23 -8.13 18.95 16.16
C CYS A 23 -6.86 18.10 16.17
N SER A 24 -6.95 16.86 16.62
CA SER A 24 -5.93 15.86 16.34
C SER A 24 -5.89 15.70 14.81
N LEU A 25 -4.92 16.34 14.17
CA LEU A 25 -4.57 16.03 12.79
C LEU A 25 -4.13 14.58 12.81
N ALA A 26 -5.00 13.67 12.39
CA ALA A 26 -4.63 12.29 12.11
C ALA A 26 -3.45 12.37 11.12
N GLN A 27 -2.27 11.99 11.56
CA GLN A 27 -1.07 12.06 10.74
C GLN A 27 -1.21 10.96 9.71
N ALA A 28 -1.45 11.34 8.45
CA ALA A 28 -1.53 10.40 7.35
C ALA A 28 -0.20 9.64 7.27
N VAL A 29 -0.29 8.33 7.01
CA VAL A 29 0.91 7.52 6.82
C VAL A 29 1.78 8.13 5.72
N THR A 30 3.07 8.28 5.99
CA THR A 30 4.00 8.80 4.99
C THR A 30 4.71 7.63 4.33
N VAL A 31 4.44 7.42 3.04
CA VAL A 31 5.21 6.46 2.24
C VAL A 31 6.58 7.07 1.94
N GLU A 32 7.63 6.39 2.38
CA GLU A 32 9.01 6.78 2.15
C GLU A 32 9.83 5.58 1.69
N PHE A 33 10.41 5.68 0.50
CA PHE A 33 11.25 4.63 -0.06
C PHE A 33 12.68 4.76 0.45
N GLN A 34 13.17 3.70 1.09
CA GLN A 34 14.56 3.56 1.53
C GLN A 34 15.36 2.78 0.49
N ARG A 35 16.58 3.23 0.20
CA ARG A 35 17.47 2.54 -0.73
C ARG A 35 17.98 1.24 -0.10
N VAL A 36 17.75 0.10 -0.77
CA VAL A 36 18.22 -1.23 -0.33
C VAL A 36 19.36 -1.76 -1.19
N ALA A 37 19.42 -1.34 -2.45
CA ALA A 37 20.54 -1.61 -3.37
C ALA A 37 20.62 -0.50 -4.41
N ASP A 38 21.61 -0.55 -5.29
CA ASP A 38 21.72 0.43 -6.38
C ASP A 38 20.54 0.33 -7.35
N GLY A 39 19.76 1.43 -7.45
CA GLY A 39 18.53 1.49 -8.24
C GLY A 39 17.36 0.69 -7.64
N VAL A 40 17.47 0.15 -6.42
CA VAL A 40 16.40 -0.61 -5.76
C VAL A 40 16.07 -0.01 -4.42
N TYR A 41 14.77 0.18 -4.18
CA TYR A 41 14.23 0.82 -2.99
C TYR A 41 13.08 0.00 -2.42
N ALA A 42 12.82 0.14 -1.12
CA ALA A 42 11.68 -0.47 -0.45
C ALA A 42 11.00 0.53 0.49
N PHE A 43 9.69 0.54 0.48
CA PHE A 43 8.87 1.01 1.59
C PHE A 43 8.59 -0.18 2.49
N VAL A 44 8.86 -0.04 3.77
CA VAL A 44 8.56 -1.06 4.78
C VAL A 44 7.30 -0.62 5.53
N GLY A 45 6.22 -1.35 5.30
CA GLY A 45 4.95 -1.09 5.98
C GLY A 45 4.96 -1.53 7.44
N GLU A 46 3.99 -1.06 8.21
CA GLU A 46 3.83 -1.45 9.60
C GLU A 46 3.54 -2.95 9.74
N THR A 47 4.05 -3.56 10.83
CA THR A 47 3.79 -4.97 11.14
C THR A 47 2.40 -5.21 11.74
N GLY A 48 1.69 -4.16 12.14
CA GLY A 48 0.36 -4.19 12.73
C GLY A 48 -0.76 -4.54 11.74
N ALA A 49 -1.98 -4.56 12.26
CA ALA A 49 -3.19 -4.70 11.45
C ALA A 49 -3.40 -3.45 10.56
N ARG A 50 -4.27 -3.59 9.56
CA ARG A 50 -4.75 -2.44 8.78
C ARG A 50 -5.62 -1.56 9.63
N THR A 51 -5.40 -0.27 9.57
CA THR A 51 -6.19 0.75 10.27
C THR A 51 -6.43 1.94 9.34
N ALA A 52 -7.35 2.83 9.73
CA ALA A 52 -7.58 4.07 9.01
C ALA A 52 -6.34 5.00 9.04
N GLU A 53 -5.54 4.92 10.12
CA GLU A 53 -4.33 5.71 10.32
C GLU A 53 -3.22 5.29 9.35
N ASN A 54 -2.98 3.98 9.19
CA ASN A 54 -1.99 3.48 8.23
C ASN A 54 -2.54 3.32 6.79
N GLU A 55 -3.80 3.69 6.57
CA GLU A 55 -4.47 3.68 5.26
C GLU A 55 -4.37 2.34 4.50
N GLY A 56 -4.22 1.24 5.26
CA GLY A 56 -4.02 -0.09 4.71
C GLY A 56 -2.62 -0.33 4.12
N LEU A 57 -1.66 0.57 4.35
CA LEU A 57 -0.26 0.47 3.89
C LEU A 57 0.59 -0.33 4.87
N ASN A 58 0.15 -1.53 5.22
CA ASN A 58 0.81 -2.45 6.14
C ASN A 58 1.57 -3.58 5.44
N ALA A 59 2.00 -3.35 4.20
CA ALA A 59 2.79 -4.29 3.40
C ALA A 59 4.04 -3.61 2.87
N ASN A 60 5.07 -4.39 2.58
CA ASN A 60 6.27 -3.89 1.94
C ASN A 60 6.02 -3.69 0.44
N ILE A 61 6.51 -2.58 -0.09
CA ILE A 61 6.40 -2.21 -1.50
C ILE A 61 7.82 -2.01 -2.05
N GLY A 62 8.14 -2.67 -3.16
CA GLY A 62 9.43 -2.50 -3.82
C GLY A 62 9.36 -1.49 -4.97
N LEU A 63 10.46 -0.78 -5.22
CA LEU A 63 10.63 0.10 -6.38
C LEU A 63 11.99 -0.17 -7.02
N VAL A 64 11.98 -0.55 -8.29
CA VAL A 64 13.19 -0.77 -9.08
C VAL A 64 13.25 0.28 -10.19
N VAL A 65 14.28 1.13 -10.14
CA VAL A 65 14.52 2.15 -11.17
C VAL A 65 15.31 1.52 -12.30
N THR A 66 14.78 1.66 -13.51
CA THR A 66 15.41 1.14 -14.73
C THR A 66 15.66 2.26 -15.74
N PRO A 67 16.51 2.07 -16.76
CA PRO A 67 16.77 3.07 -17.78
C PRO A 67 15.52 3.55 -18.54
N ALA A 68 14.50 2.70 -18.70
CA ALA A 68 13.32 3.01 -19.50
C ALA A 68 12.03 3.21 -18.70
N GLY A 69 12.11 3.28 -17.38
CA GLY A 69 10.96 3.45 -16.49
C GLY A 69 11.22 2.84 -15.11
N ALA A 70 10.24 2.86 -14.23
CA ALA A 70 10.31 2.20 -12.95
C ALA A 70 9.39 0.98 -12.91
N VAL A 71 9.79 -0.04 -12.15
CA VAL A 71 9.01 -1.23 -11.84
C VAL A 71 8.61 -1.17 -10.36
N LEU A 72 7.33 -1.23 -10.09
CA LEU A 72 6.80 -1.31 -8.74
C LEU A 72 6.53 -2.78 -8.39
N ILE A 73 6.92 -3.22 -7.21
CA ILE A 73 6.59 -4.54 -6.67
C ILE A 73 5.48 -4.34 -5.65
N ASP A 74 4.29 -4.82 -5.99
CA ASP A 74 3.02 -4.63 -5.32
C ASP A 74 2.47 -3.20 -5.36
N SER A 75 1.15 -3.07 -5.51
CA SER A 75 0.50 -1.79 -5.79
C SER A 75 -0.20 -1.15 -4.60
N GLY A 76 -0.19 -1.81 -3.44
CA GLY A 76 -0.95 -1.36 -2.28
C GLY A 76 -2.41 -1.83 -2.29
N ALA A 77 -3.13 -1.53 -1.20
CA ALA A 77 -4.46 -2.03 -0.92
C ALA A 77 -5.59 -1.15 -1.49
N THR A 78 -5.34 0.11 -1.81
CA THR A 78 -6.37 1.07 -2.23
C THR A 78 -5.90 1.98 -3.35
N PHE A 79 -6.85 2.60 -4.04
CA PHE A 79 -6.55 3.62 -5.05
C PHE A 79 -5.80 4.81 -4.44
N GLN A 80 -6.18 5.26 -3.24
CA GLN A 80 -5.53 6.37 -2.55
C GLN A 80 -4.13 6.00 -2.07
N GLY A 81 -3.95 4.79 -1.51
CA GLY A 81 -2.63 4.26 -1.14
C GLY A 81 -1.70 4.12 -2.34
N ALA A 82 -2.21 3.64 -3.48
CA ALA A 82 -1.45 3.56 -4.73
C ALA A 82 -0.99 4.94 -5.22
N ARG A 83 -1.85 5.97 -5.07
CA ARG A 83 -1.46 7.36 -5.37
C ARG A 83 -0.32 7.84 -4.48
N GLN A 84 -0.37 7.58 -3.17
CA GLN A 84 0.70 7.94 -2.23
C GLN A 84 2.02 7.21 -2.56
N ILE A 85 1.94 5.93 -2.92
CA ILE A 85 3.09 5.15 -3.39
C ILE A 85 3.70 5.80 -4.64
N ALA A 86 2.88 6.19 -5.61
CA ALA A 86 3.34 6.85 -6.83
C ALA A 86 3.96 8.23 -6.54
N GLU A 87 3.40 9.00 -5.62
CA GLU A 87 3.95 10.29 -5.18
C GLU A 87 5.31 10.12 -4.48
N ALA A 88 5.44 9.09 -3.65
CA ALA A 88 6.71 8.75 -3.01
C ALA A 88 7.77 8.29 -4.04
N ALA A 89 7.38 7.49 -5.02
CA ALA A 89 8.26 7.04 -6.09
C ALA A 89 8.82 8.22 -6.91
N ARG A 90 8.03 9.26 -7.17
CA ARG A 90 8.48 10.49 -7.87
C ARG A 90 9.57 11.26 -7.10
N LYS A 91 9.64 11.12 -5.77
CA LYS A 91 10.73 11.71 -4.96
C LYS A 91 12.05 10.96 -5.14
N VAL A 92 11.98 9.67 -5.53
CA VAL A 92 13.14 8.81 -5.75
C VAL A 92 13.65 8.90 -7.17
N THR A 93 12.74 8.97 -8.15
CA THR A 93 13.10 8.94 -9.57
C THR A 93 12.12 9.76 -10.42
N PRO A 94 12.60 10.50 -11.44
CA PRO A 94 11.71 11.13 -12.42
C PRO A 94 11.12 10.13 -13.43
N GLN A 95 11.59 8.87 -13.43
CA GLN A 95 11.08 7.84 -14.34
C GLN A 95 9.64 7.48 -14.01
N PRO A 96 8.73 7.36 -15.01
CA PRO A 96 7.37 6.90 -14.77
C PRO A 96 7.35 5.43 -14.35
N ILE A 97 6.40 5.06 -13.50
CA ILE A 97 6.12 3.65 -13.21
C ILE A 97 5.45 3.05 -14.45
N ARG A 98 6.15 2.19 -15.16
CA ARG A 98 5.66 1.52 -16.36
C ARG A 98 5.13 0.12 -16.11
N TRP A 99 5.61 -0.51 -15.04
CA TRP A 99 5.24 -1.88 -14.69
C TRP A 99 4.93 -1.97 -13.20
N VAL A 100 3.89 -2.74 -12.89
CA VAL A 100 3.58 -3.22 -11.55
C VAL A 100 3.68 -4.74 -11.57
N ILE A 101 4.40 -5.33 -10.64
CA ILE A 101 4.45 -6.77 -10.44
C ILE A 101 3.67 -7.06 -9.16
N ASN A 102 2.59 -7.84 -9.25
CA ASN A 102 1.85 -8.30 -8.09
C ASN A 102 2.40 -9.67 -7.65
N THR A 103 2.96 -9.73 -6.45
CA THR A 103 3.60 -10.94 -5.92
C THR A 103 2.62 -11.99 -5.41
N GLY A 104 1.32 -11.68 -5.30
CA GLY A 104 0.29 -12.61 -4.86
C GLY A 104 -1.11 -12.02 -4.95
N GLY A 105 -2.11 -12.81 -4.56
CA GLY A 105 -3.55 -12.49 -4.65
C GLY A 105 -4.13 -11.76 -3.44
N GLN A 106 -3.35 -11.52 -2.37
CA GLN A 106 -3.82 -10.77 -1.22
C GLN A 106 -4.07 -9.30 -1.61
N ASP A 107 -5.11 -8.69 -1.06
CA ASP A 107 -5.61 -7.36 -1.42
C ASP A 107 -4.54 -6.26 -1.50
N HIS A 108 -3.64 -6.19 -0.51
CA HIS A 108 -2.56 -5.19 -0.47
C HIS A 108 -1.46 -5.39 -1.53
N ARG A 109 -1.51 -6.50 -2.28
CA ARG A 109 -0.60 -6.77 -3.38
C ARG A 109 -1.09 -6.17 -4.71
N TRP A 110 -2.43 -6.04 -4.91
CA TRP A 110 -2.96 -5.73 -6.23
C TRP A 110 -4.16 -4.78 -6.32
N LEU A 111 -4.89 -4.50 -5.23
CA LEU A 111 -6.08 -3.63 -5.33
C LEU A 111 -5.75 -2.18 -5.71
N GLY A 112 -4.50 -1.75 -5.59
CA GLY A 112 -4.01 -0.49 -6.13
C GLY A 112 -3.79 -0.45 -7.64
N ASN A 113 -3.91 -1.58 -8.35
CA ASN A 113 -3.66 -1.68 -9.80
C ASN A 113 -4.48 -0.67 -10.62
N GLY A 114 -5.74 -0.41 -10.23
CA GLY A 114 -6.62 0.51 -10.94
C GLY A 114 -6.04 1.92 -11.08
N TYR A 115 -5.32 2.41 -10.07
CA TYR A 115 -4.63 3.69 -10.13
C TYR A 115 -3.52 3.70 -11.19
N PHE A 116 -2.70 2.67 -11.23
CA PHE A 116 -1.56 2.58 -12.15
C PHE A 116 -2.00 2.30 -13.58
N GLN A 117 -2.95 1.38 -13.79
CA GLN A 117 -3.47 1.05 -15.13
C GLN A 117 -4.17 2.24 -15.79
N ALA A 118 -4.85 3.10 -15.01
CA ALA A 118 -5.43 4.34 -15.52
C ALA A 118 -4.39 5.31 -16.09
N GLN A 119 -3.10 5.12 -15.76
CA GLN A 119 -1.97 5.89 -16.26
C GLN A 119 -1.18 5.14 -17.36
N GLY A 120 -1.70 4.00 -17.85
CA GLY A 120 -1.07 3.19 -18.89
C GLY A 120 0.03 2.25 -18.37
N THR A 121 0.11 2.01 -17.07
CA THR A 121 1.05 1.05 -16.47
C THR A 121 0.58 -0.38 -16.75
N GLU A 122 1.48 -1.26 -17.23
CA GLU A 122 1.22 -2.70 -17.31
C GLU A 122 1.33 -3.33 -15.93
N SER A 123 0.34 -4.14 -15.53
CA SER A 123 0.39 -4.92 -14.29
C SER A 123 0.51 -6.42 -14.60
N ILE A 124 1.40 -7.09 -13.88
CA ILE A 124 1.88 -8.44 -14.16
C ILE A 124 1.70 -9.30 -12.91
N ALA A 125 1.08 -10.48 -13.04
CA ALA A 125 0.99 -11.47 -11.97
C ALA A 125 1.03 -12.90 -12.53
N HIS A 126 1.18 -13.90 -11.67
CA HIS A 126 1.12 -15.30 -12.07
C HIS A 126 -0.32 -15.79 -12.23
N ALA A 127 -0.59 -16.54 -13.30
CA ALA A 127 -1.93 -16.98 -13.67
C ALA A 127 -2.60 -17.90 -12.62
N ALA A 128 -1.83 -18.56 -11.77
CA ALA A 128 -2.40 -19.35 -10.68
C ALA A 128 -3.23 -18.51 -9.70
N GLY A 129 -2.99 -17.19 -9.61
CA GLY A 129 -3.75 -16.26 -8.77
C GLY A 129 -5.01 -15.69 -9.43
N GLU A 130 -5.23 -15.91 -10.74
CA GLU A 130 -6.29 -15.23 -11.48
C GLU A 130 -7.68 -15.53 -10.94
N ALA A 131 -7.99 -16.81 -10.72
CA ALA A 131 -9.29 -17.21 -10.20
C ALA A 131 -9.54 -16.67 -8.79
N ASP A 132 -8.53 -16.70 -7.93
CA ASP A 132 -8.59 -16.17 -6.57
C ASP A 132 -8.85 -14.66 -6.55
N MET A 133 -8.10 -13.88 -7.31
CA MET A 133 -8.28 -12.44 -7.44
C MET A 133 -9.68 -12.09 -7.98
N LYS A 134 -10.19 -12.82 -8.98
CA LYS A 134 -11.52 -12.62 -9.53
C LYS A 134 -12.62 -12.89 -8.51
N ASN A 135 -12.50 -13.99 -7.77
CA ASN A 135 -13.55 -14.44 -6.86
C ASN A 135 -13.57 -13.62 -5.57
N ARG A 136 -12.41 -13.25 -5.03
CA ARG A 136 -12.29 -12.59 -3.73
C ARG A 136 -12.09 -11.08 -3.78
N GLY A 137 -11.85 -10.50 -4.96
CA GLY A 137 -11.53 -9.08 -5.08
C GLY A 137 -12.59 -8.15 -4.48
N ASN A 138 -13.87 -8.44 -4.70
CA ASN A 138 -14.96 -7.66 -4.11
C ASN A 138 -15.07 -7.85 -2.60
N ASP A 139 -14.87 -9.07 -2.09
CA ASP A 139 -14.92 -9.35 -0.65
C ASP A 139 -13.75 -8.65 0.07
N HIS A 140 -12.57 -8.64 -0.54
CA HIS A 140 -11.43 -7.87 -0.07
C HIS A 140 -11.75 -6.37 0.02
N LEU A 141 -12.39 -5.81 -1.02
CA LEU A 141 -12.78 -4.40 -1.03
C LEU A 141 -13.82 -4.09 0.05
N VAL A 142 -14.81 -4.97 0.26
CA VAL A 142 -15.81 -4.82 1.33
C VAL A 142 -15.12 -4.82 2.69
N GLY A 143 -14.22 -5.77 2.95
CA GLY A 143 -13.44 -5.83 4.18
C GLY A 143 -12.58 -4.57 4.40
N LEU A 144 -11.92 -4.08 3.35
CA LEU A 144 -11.15 -2.83 3.41
C LEU A 144 -12.01 -1.61 3.71
N LYS A 145 -13.17 -1.47 3.07
CA LYS A 145 -14.11 -0.37 3.34
C LYS A 145 -14.61 -0.36 4.78
N ALA A 146 -14.83 -1.54 5.36
CA ALA A 146 -15.24 -1.65 6.76
C ALA A 146 -14.18 -1.12 7.74
N VAL A 147 -12.88 -1.25 7.41
CA VAL A 147 -11.76 -0.81 8.24
C VAL A 147 -11.32 0.61 7.91
N LEU A 148 -11.22 0.95 6.63
CA LEU A 148 -10.61 2.18 6.15
C LEU A 148 -11.61 3.30 5.86
N GLY A 149 -12.91 2.99 5.80
CA GLY A 149 -13.94 3.98 5.45
C GLY A 149 -13.63 4.68 4.11
N ALA A 150 -13.70 5.99 4.11
CA ALA A 150 -13.46 6.83 2.93
C ALA A 150 -12.03 6.72 2.34
N LYS A 151 -11.05 6.18 3.08
CA LYS A 151 -9.70 5.92 2.56
C LYS A 151 -9.67 4.82 1.50
N ALA A 152 -10.71 3.99 1.41
CA ALA A 152 -10.89 2.99 0.35
C ALA A 152 -11.68 3.51 -0.86
N ASP A 153 -12.17 4.76 -0.85
CA ASP A 153 -12.93 5.31 -1.95
C ASP A 153 -12.12 5.39 -3.25
N GLY A 154 -12.82 5.15 -4.37
CA GLY A 154 -12.19 5.08 -5.69
C GLY A 154 -11.52 3.75 -5.99
N THR A 155 -11.36 2.85 -4.99
CA THR A 155 -10.78 1.52 -5.22
C THR A 155 -11.77 0.62 -5.96
N VAL A 156 -11.30 0.05 -7.06
CA VAL A 156 -12.03 -0.95 -7.86
C VAL A 156 -11.07 -2.14 -8.07
N PRO A 157 -11.51 -3.37 -7.78
CA PRO A 157 -10.70 -4.55 -8.06
C PRO A 157 -10.37 -4.63 -9.56
N THR A 158 -9.14 -4.27 -9.91
CA THR A 158 -8.65 -4.21 -11.29
C THR A 158 -7.57 -5.28 -11.47
N LEU A 159 -7.92 -6.33 -12.20
CA LEU A 159 -7.04 -7.47 -12.41
C LEU A 159 -5.75 -7.08 -13.13
N PRO A 160 -4.66 -7.83 -12.94
CA PRO A 160 -3.45 -7.69 -13.75
C PRO A 160 -3.75 -7.76 -15.24
N SER A 161 -3.07 -6.92 -16.02
CA SER A 161 -3.24 -6.87 -17.49
C SER A 161 -2.44 -7.95 -18.22
N ARG A 162 -1.43 -8.54 -17.54
CA ARG A 162 -0.60 -9.62 -18.07
C ARG A 162 -0.45 -10.75 -17.06
N TRP A 163 -0.61 -11.97 -17.53
CA TRP A 163 -0.51 -13.18 -16.73
C TRP A 163 0.67 -14.05 -17.15
N LEU A 164 1.57 -14.34 -16.20
CA LEU A 164 2.66 -15.31 -16.35
C LEU A 164 2.10 -16.71 -16.14
N LYS A 165 2.54 -17.67 -16.96
CA LYS A 165 1.97 -19.03 -16.96
C LYS A 165 2.96 -20.11 -16.55
N SER A 166 4.25 -19.83 -16.67
CA SER A 166 5.30 -20.80 -16.33
C SER A 166 5.76 -20.62 -14.88
N PRO A 167 6.10 -21.71 -14.18
CA PRO A 167 6.62 -21.65 -12.82
C PRO A 167 7.95 -20.89 -12.73
N ASP A 168 8.69 -20.83 -13.81
CA ASP A 168 9.87 -20.00 -13.98
C ASP A 168 9.72 -19.18 -15.25
N GLU A 169 9.63 -17.86 -15.11
CA GLU A 169 9.65 -16.93 -16.23
C GLU A 169 10.70 -15.84 -16.02
N ARG A 170 11.21 -15.32 -17.11
CA ARG A 170 12.14 -14.19 -17.10
C ARG A 170 11.62 -13.12 -18.04
N LEU A 171 11.51 -11.90 -17.52
CA LEU A 171 11.20 -10.72 -18.33
C LEU A 171 12.35 -9.72 -18.21
N GLU A 172 12.58 -8.99 -19.29
CA GLU A 172 13.42 -7.82 -19.28
C GLU A 172 12.52 -6.57 -19.28
N LEU A 173 12.48 -5.86 -18.15
CA LEU A 173 11.68 -4.66 -17.97
C LEU A 173 12.61 -3.46 -17.89
N GLY A 174 12.53 -2.60 -18.89
CA GLY A 174 13.35 -1.40 -18.95
C GLY A 174 14.86 -1.62 -18.99
N GLY A 175 15.33 -2.79 -19.47
CA GLY A 175 16.74 -3.17 -19.53
C GLY A 175 17.26 -3.86 -18.24
N VAL A 176 16.36 -4.23 -17.32
CA VAL A 176 16.68 -5.01 -16.11
C VAL A 176 15.96 -6.35 -16.18
N ALA A 177 16.67 -7.44 -15.89
CA ALA A 177 16.09 -8.77 -15.85
C ALA A 177 15.38 -9.02 -14.52
N PHE A 178 14.15 -9.52 -14.60
CA PHE A 178 13.33 -9.99 -13.51
C PHE A 178 13.04 -11.47 -13.74
N GLU A 179 13.38 -12.30 -12.77
CA GLU A 179 13.06 -13.73 -12.77
C GLU A 179 11.92 -13.98 -11.79
N PHE A 180 10.85 -14.56 -12.31
CA PHE A 180 9.65 -14.91 -11.55
C PHE A 180 9.71 -16.39 -11.20
N LYS A 181 9.48 -16.72 -9.94
CA LYS A 181 9.54 -18.09 -9.43
C LYS A 181 8.27 -18.40 -8.65
N HIS A 182 7.32 -19.09 -9.33
CA HIS A 182 6.13 -19.64 -8.69
C HIS A 182 6.40 -21.07 -8.26
N ARG A 183 6.20 -21.37 -6.98
CA ARG A 183 6.46 -22.71 -6.39
C ARG A 183 5.21 -23.33 -5.78
N GLY A 184 4.04 -22.93 -6.26
CA GLY A 184 2.75 -23.24 -5.66
C GLY A 184 2.26 -22.12 -4.76
N GLY A 185 1.02 -22.22 -4.28
CA GLY A 185 0.48 -21.27 -3.31
C GLY A 185 1.14 -21.43 -1.95
N ALA A 186 1.43 -20.33 -1.31
CA ALA A 186 1.90 -20.26 0.08
C ALA A 186 0.85 -19.53 0.94
N HIS A 187 0.73 -18.21 0.78
CA HIS A 187 -0.33 -17.42 1.40
C HIS A 187 -1.56 -17.31 0.50
N THR A 188 -1.34 -17.20 -0.81
CA THR A 188 -2.38 -17.20 -1.85
C THR A 188 -1.96 -18.09 -3.03
N PRO A 189 -2.90 -18.56 -3.88
CA PRO A 189 -2.56 -19.46 -5.00
C PRO A 189 -1.52 -18.93 -5.98
N GLY A 190 -1.45 -17.60 -6.15
CA GLY A 190 -0.58 -16.94 -7.13
C GLY A 190 0.75 -16.43 -6.58
N ASP A 191 1.13 -16.80 -5.37
CA ASP A 191 2.34 -16.29 -4.73
C ASP A 191 3.58 -16.55 -5.58
N THR A 192 4.36 -15.50 -5.79
CA THR A 192 5.49 -15.50 -6.72
C THR A 192 6.66 -14.72 -6.13
N LEU A 193 7.82 -15.36 -6.09
CA LEU A 193 9.08 -14.71 -5.75
C LEU A 193 9.61 -13.96 -6.97
N VAL A 194 10.15 -12.77 -6.77
CA VAL A 194 10.73 -11.95 -7.83
C VAL A 194 12.21 -11.73 -7.57
N TRP A 195 13.04 -12.39 -8.36
CA TRP A 195 14.49 -12.35 -8.25
C TRP A 195 15.10 -11.36 -9.24
N LEU A 196 15.99 -10.52 -8.77
CA LEU A 196 16.82 -9.61 -9.56
C LEU A 196 18.25 -10.14 -9.59
N PRO A 197 18.66 -10.92 -10.60
CA PRO A 197 19.95 -11.59 -10.61
C PRO A 197 21.13 -10.62 -10.59
N GLN A 198 21.04 -9.48 -11.32
CA GLN A 198 22.12 -8.48 -11.35
C GLN A 198 22.33 -7.76 -10.00
N LYS A 199 21.36 -7.83 -9.10
CA LYS A 199 21.40 -7.15 -7.80
C LYS A 199 21.57 -8.14 -6.64
N ASN A 200 21.51 -9.46 -6.91
CA ASN A 200 21.43 -10.50 -5.90
C ASN A 200 20.34 -10.21 -4.85
N LEU A 201 19.13 -9.82 -5.31
CA LEU A 201 18.05 -9.35 -4.47
C LEU A 201 16.75 -10.11 -4.80
N LEU A 202 16.01 -10.49 -3.76
CA LEU A 202 14.76 -11.22 -3.85
C LEU A 202 13.64 -10.44 -3.17
N PHE A 203 12.53 -10.21 -3.90
CA PHE A 203 11.25 -9.84 -3.32
C PHE A 203 10.44 -11.11 -3.08
N THR A 204 10.01 -11.29 -1.84
CA THR A 204 9.38 -12.55 -1.40
C THR A 204 7.86 -12.49 -1.33
N GLY A 205 7.28 -11.30 -1.41
CA GLY A 205 5.85 -11.13 -1.16
C GLY A 205 5.45 -11.69 0.21
N ASP A 206 4.28 -12.30 0.28
CA ASP A 206 3.74 -12.91 1.51
C ASP A 206 4.24 -14.37 1.73
N VAL A 207 5.35 -14.75 1.12
CA VAL A 207 5.98 -16.06 1.34
C VAL A 207 6.92 -16.04 2.54
N VAL A 208 7.58 -14.90 2.80
CA VAL A 208 8.49 -14.72 3.94
C VAL A 208 8.04 -13.55 4.81
N TYR A 209 7.92 -13.83 6.10
CA TYR A 209 7.55 -12.85 7.12
C TYR A 209 8.72 -12.64 8.09
N VAL A 210 8.94 -11.39 8.49
CA VAL A 210 9.92 -10.98 9.49
C VAL A 210 9.18 -10.17 10.55
N ASP A 211 9.40 -10.51 11.81
CA ASP A 211 8.78 -9.86 12.98
C ASP A 211 7.23 -9.86 12.97
N ARG A 212 6.64 -10.77 12.22
CA ARG A 212 5.20 -10.92 12.08
C ARG A 212 4.83 -12.40 11.94
N MET A 213 3.72 -12.80 12.57
CA MET A 213 3.19 -14.16 12.41
C MET A 213 2.58 -14.34 11.01
N LEU A 214 2.88 -15.46 10.38
CA LEU A 214 2.26 -15.87 9.12
C LEU A 214 0.76 -16.11 9.33
N GLY A 215 -0.07 -15.37 8.60
CA GLY A 215 -1.50 -15.64 8.50
C GLY A 215 -1.75 -16.80 7.53
N VAL A 216 -2.35 -17.89 8.01
CA VAL A 216 -2.82 -18.97 7.14
C VAL A 216 -4.28 -18.69 6.82
N ILE A 217 -4.59 -18.52 5.54
CA ILE A 217 -5.97 -18.35 5.06
C ILE A 217 -6.47 -19.74 4.66
N PRO A 218 -7.54 -20.25 5.29
CA PRO A 218 -8.17 -21.50 4.81
C PRO A 218 -8.64 -21.33 3.36
N VAL A 219 -8.28 -22.26 2.51
CA VAL A 219 -8.73 -22.32 1.12
C VAL A 219 -10.03 -23.11 1.05
#